data_64e200f4b680caa69782653b7df67444
#
_entry.id   64e200f4b680caa69782653b7df67444
#
_cell.length_a   1.000
_cell.length_b   1.000
_cell.length_c   1.000
_cell.angle_alpha   90.00
_cell.angle_beta   90.00
_cell.angle_gamma   90.00
#
_symmetry.space_group_name_H-M   'P 1'
#
loop_
_entity.id
_entity.type
_entity.pdbx_description
1 polymer ?
#
loop_
_entity_poly.entity_id
_entity_poly.type
_entity_poly.pdbx_seq_one_letter_code
_entity_poly.pdbx_strand_id
1 'polypeptide(L)'
;MMFHDDDAVPDIDGKPDDQLRKESKALKKRLDDNGIAAEMVAPRLWFSPMTIDGGYTSNDPKCRKYAIERSLRCIDIANYLGTDLIVLWLAREGTYLREAKNGRRSFELLVEALDKMLAHDKRVRLAIEPKPNEPMDHAYLPTIGHALAIAQLTSDPKRVGCLIESAHAMLAGLDPADEIDFAMTFGKLWSLHLNDQNGLKFDQDKPFASSNLRVAFNQVRALERNGYGKNGEYVCFDVHPFRTTKVEHWLSHLENSRRTFLLLVEKVRSFNEKKAQSLIADRNYATLDQMVLEHLMGR
;
A
#
# COMPACT_ATOMS: atom_id res chain seq x y z
N MET A 1 4.50 -12.40 2.11
CA MET A 1 4.43 -12.24 0.64
C MET A 1 3.10 -11.61 0.29
N MET A 2 3.09 -10.67 -0.66
CA MET A 2 1.90 -10.01 -1.17
C MET A 2 1.40 -10.75 -2.42
N PHE A 3 0.09 -10.80 -2.62
CA PHE A 3 -0.51 -11.44 -3.79
C PHE A 3 -1.60 -10.57 -4.39
N HIS A 4 -1.68 -10.53 -5.72
CA HIS A 4 -2.95 -10.26 -6.35
C HIS A 4 -3.78 -11.56 -6.42
N ASP A 5 -5.08 -11.41 -6.57
CA ASP A 5 -6.00 -12.54 -6.62
C ASP A 5 -5.66 -13.52 -7.76
N ASP A 6 -5.25 -13.00 -8.91
CA ASP A 6 -4.86 -13.79 -10.09
C ASP A 6 -3.40 -14.30 -10.07
N ASP A 7 -2.54 -13.76 -9.19
CA ASP A 7 -1.24 -14.38 -8.89
C ASP A 7 -1.44 -15.62 -8.00
N ALA A 8 -2.41 -15.55 -7.10
CA ALA A 8 -2.77 -16.67 -6.22
C ALA A 8 -3.55 -17.75 -6.96
N VAL A 9 -4.52 -17.36 -7.78
CA VAL A 9 -5.40 -18.23 -8.56
C VAL A 9 -5.51 -17.67 -9.98
N PRO A 10 -4.65 -18.11 -10.94
CA PRO A 10 -4.73 -17.67 -12.33
C PRO A 10 -6.12 -17.91 -12.93
N ASP A 11 -6.54 -17.07 -13.88
CA ASP A 11 -7.86 -17.15 -14.56
C ASP A 11 -9.04 -17.18 -13.59
N ILE A 12 -8.96 -16.38 -12.52
CA ILE A 12 -9.94 -16.34 -11.43
C ILE A 12 -11.38 -16.11 -11.90
N ASP A 13 -11.59 -15.32 -12.95
CA ASP A 13 -12.93 -14.92 -13.41
C ASP A 13 -13.77 -16.08 -13.94
N GLY A 14 -13.13 -17.09 -14.53
CA GLY A 14 -13.79 -18.25 -15.09
C GLY A 14 -13.86 -19.48 -14.16
N LYS A 15 -13.25 -19.41 -12.96
CA LYS A 15 -13.12 -20.59 -12.10
C LYS A 15 -14.31 -20.82 -11.18
N PRO A 16 -14.78 -22.07 -11.04
CA PRO A 16 -15.70 -22.48 -9.99
C PRO A 16 -15.08 -22.32 -8.59
N ASP A 17 -15.91 -22.08 -7.57
CA ASP A 17 -15.45 -21.82 -6.20
C ASP A 17 -14.70 -23.00 -5.56
N ASP A 18 -15.05 -24.24 -5.92
CA ASP A 18 -14.34 -25.44 -5.47
C ASP A 18 -12.91 -25.51 -6.01
N GLN A 19 -12.72 -25.11 -7.28
CA GLN A 19 -11.39 -25.03 -7.90
C GLN A 19 -10.58 -23.88 -7.29
N LEU A 20 -11.17 -22.69 -7.12
CA LEU A 20 -10.56 -21.56 -6.43
C LEU A 20 -10.06 -21.99 -5.05
N ARG A 21 -10.90 -22.64 -4.26
CA ARG A 21 -10.53 -23.16 -2.93
C ARG A 21 -9.37 -24.17 -3.00
N LYS A 22 -9.40 -25.10 -3.97
CA LYS A 22 -8.37 -26.12 -4.15
C LYS A 22 -7.02 -25.50 -4.47
N GLU A 23 -6.97 -24.55 -5.41
CA GLU A 23 -5.73 -23.88 -5.83
C GLU A 23 -5.17 -23.00 -4.73
N SER A 24 -6.02 -22.21 -4.05
CA SER A 24 -5.60 -21.40 -2.91
C SER A 24 -4.99 -22.25 -1.78
N LYS A 25 -5.61 -23.38 -1.43
CA LYS A 25 -5.06 -24.29 -0.42
C LYS A 25 -3.75 -24.95 -0.86
N ALA A 26 -3.60 -25.27 -2.15
CA ALA A 26 -2.34 -25.78 -2.68
C ALA A 26 -1.22 -24.75 -2.61
N LEU A 27 -1.52 -23.47 -2.91
CA LEU A 27 -0.59 -22.36 -2.72
C LEU A 27 -0.24 -22.19 -1.25
N LYS A 28 -1.24 -22.17 -0.34
CA LYS A 28 -1.02 -22.07 1.11
C LYS A 28 -0.04 -23.13 1.60
N LYS A 29 -0.26 -24.39 1.19
CA LYS A 29 0.67 -25.47 1.56
C LYS A 29 2.11 -25.19 1.10
N ARG A 30 2.30 -24.72 -0.16
CA ARG A 30 3.65 -24.38 -0.64
C ARG A 30 4.29 -23.24 0.14
N LEU A 31 3.51 -22.23 0.55
CA LEU A 31 3.99 -21.15 1.39
C LEU A 31 4.45 -21.68 2.75
N ASP A 32 3.63 -22.50 3.40
CA ASP A 32 3.95 -23.11 4.69
C ASP A 32 5.18 -24.01 4.65
N ASP A 33 5.29 -24.85 3.61
CA ASP A 33 6.46 -25.72 3.40
C ASP A 33 7.77 -24.92 3.24
N ASN A 34 7.68 -23.62 2.88
CA ASN A 34 8.84 -22.72 2.73
C ASN A 34 8.94 -21.64 3.84
N GLY A 35 8.12 -21.73 4.89
CA GLY A 35 8.12 -20.76 5.99
C GLY A 35 7.70 -19.35 5.56
N ILE A 36 6.87 -19.21 4.53
CA ILE A 36 6.39 -17.94 3.98
C ILE A 36 4.95 -17.71 4.39
N ALA A 37 4.65 -16.53 4.95
CA ALA A 37 3.29 -16.10 5.22
C ALA A 37 2.73 -15.23 4.08
N ALA A 38 1.45 -15.40 3.75
CA ALA A 38 0.72 -14.41 2.97
C ALA A 38 0.40 -13.22 3.87
N GLU A 39 0.82 -12.03 3.47
CA GLU A 39 0.52 -10.80 4.20
C GLU A 39 -0.85 -10.28 3.83
N MET A 40 -1.12 -10.15 2.53
CA MET A 40 -2.37 -9.63 2.00
C MET A 40 -2.74 -10.26 0.66
N VAL A 41 -3.99 -10.05 0.24
CA VAL A 41 -4.42 -10.28 -1.15
C VAL A 41 -5.11 -9.02 -1.67
N ALA A 42 -4.87 -8.67 -2.94
CA ALA A 42 -5.48 -7.53 -3.60
C ALA A 42 -6.27 -7.95 -4.85
N PRO A 43 -7.51 -7.48 -5.06
CA PRO A 43 -8.22 -7.72 -6.30
C PRO A 43 -7.59 -6.90 -7.43
N ARG A 44 -7.07 -7.57 -8.48
CA ARG A 44 -6.46 -6.88 -9.62
C ARG A 44 -7.52 -6.41 -10.61
N LEU A 45 -8.08 -5.23 -10.35
CA LEU A 45 -9.18 -4.68 -11.15
C LEU A 45 -8.73 -3.74 -12.27
N TRP A 46 -7.50 -3.28 -12.31
CA TRP A 46 -7.07 -2.21 -13.22
C TRP A 46 -6.73 -2.65 -14.65
N PHE A 47 -6.57 -3.94 -14.91
CA PHE A 47 -6.28 -4.47 -16.25
C PHE A 47 -7.50 -5.00 -16.99
N SER A 48 -8.59 -5.30 -16.30
CA SER A 48 -9.79 -5.83 -16.94
C SER A 48 -10.46 -4.77 -17.81
N PRO A 49 -10.82 -5.06 -19.06
CA PRO A 49 -11.64 -4.17 -19.88
C PRO A 49 -12.97 -3.78 -19.21
N MET A 50 -13.49 -4.63 -18.33
CA MET A 50 -14.72 -4.36 -17.57
C MET A 50 -14.56 -3.21 -16.57
N THR A 51 -13.35 -2.94 -16.08
CA THR A 51 -13.10 -1.97 -15.02
C THR A 51 -12.20 -0.82 -15.43
N ILE A 52 -11.91 -0.70 -16.72
CA ILE A 52 -10.99 0.32 -17.24
C ILE A 52 -11.46 1.77 -16.97
N ASP A 53 -12.78 1.98 -16.88
CA ASP A 53 -13.42 3.26 -16.49
C ASP A 53 -13.94 3.23 -15.06
N GLY A 54 -13.21 2.58 -14.16
CA GLY A 54 -13.58 2.37 -12.77
C GLY A 54 -14.25 1.00 -12.55
N GLY A 55 -13.93 0.38 -11.46
CA GLY A 55 -14.60 -0.83 -10.98
C GLY A 55 -15.83 -0.44 -10.15
N TYR A 56 -15.59 -0.04 -8.92
CA TYR A 56 -16.66 0.31 -7.97
C TYR A 56 -17.40 1.58 -8.33
N THR A 57 -16.73 2.55 -8.99
CA THR A 57 -17.30 3.85 -9.36
C THR A 57 -17.70 3.95 -10.85
N SER A 58 -17.69 2.83 -11.57
CA SER A 58 -18.13 2.81 -12.97
C SER A 58 -19.57 3.32 -13.12
N ASN A 59 -19.85 4.03 -14.20
CA ASN A 59 -21.22 4.40 -14.55
C ASN A 59 -22.09 3.18 -14.91
N ASP A 60 -21.45 2.10 -15.42
CA ASP A 60 -22.15 0.86 -15.75
C ASP A 60 -22.33 -0.03 -14.49
N PRO A 61 -23.56 -0.34 -14.08
CA PRO A 61 -23.82 -1.22 -12.95
C PRO A 61 -23.30 -2.65 -13.14
N LYS A 62 -23.12 -3.12 -14.38
CA LYS A 62 -22.54 -4.45 -14.66
C LYS A 62 -21.04 -4.47 -14.27
N CYS A 63 -20.31 -3.40 -14.59
CA CYS A 63 -18.91 -3.26 -14.21
C CYS A 63 -18.78 -3.21 -12.68
N ARG A 64 -19.64 -2.46 -12.00
CA ARG A 64 -19.65 -2.41 -10.52
C ARG A 64 -19.93 -3.76 -9.88
N LYS A 65 -20.91 -4.49 -10.43
CA LYS A 65 -21.24 -5.84 -9.97
C LYS A 65 -20.01 -6.77 -10.11
N TYR A 66 -19.41 -6.78 -11.29
CA TYR A 66 -18.20 -7.58 -11.55
C TYR A 66 -17.06 -7.25 -10.55
N ALA A 67 -16.75 -5.96 -10.35
CA ALA A 67 -15.69 -5.54 -9.45
C ALA A 67 -15.93 -6.01 -8.01
N ILE A 68 -17.18 -5.88 -7.54
CA ILE A 68 -17.57 -6.33 -6.20
C ILE A 68 -17.46 -7.85 -6.10
N GLU A 69 -18.04 -8.62 -7.03
CA GLU A 69 -18.00 -10.09 -7.01
C GLU A 69 -16.55 -10.61 -7.03
N ARG A 70 -15.68 -10.02 -7.84
CA ARG A 70 -14.26 -10.37 -7.85
C ARG A 70 -13.59 -10.06 -6.51
N SER A 71 -13.91 -8.95 -5.87
CA SER A 71 -13.37 -8.60 -4.56
C SER A 71 -13.85 -9.54 -3.45
N LEU A 72 -15.09 -10.02 -3.50
CA LEU A 72 -15.58 -11.04 -2.57
C LEU A 72 -14.81 -12.36 -2.74
N ARG A 73 -14.55 -12.79 -3.97
CA ARG A 73 -13.70 -13.96 -4.25
C ARG A 73 -12.25 -13.76 -3.78
N CYS A 74 -11.74 -12.53 -3.90
CA CYS A 74 -10.42 -12.17 -3.35
C CYS A 74 -10.38 -12.36 -1.82
N ILE A 75 -11.44 -12.00 -1.11
CA ILE A 75 -11.57 -12.26 0.34
C ILE A 75 -11.54 -13.77 0.64
N ASP A 76 -12.23 -14.58 -0.17
CA ASP A 76 -12.22 -16.03 0.00
C ASP A 76 -10.81 -16.61 -0.21
N ILE A 77 -10.07 -16.14 -1.21
CA ILE A 77 -8.66 -16.51 -1.43
C ILE A 77 -7.81 -16.14 -0.21
N ALA A 78 -7.92 -14.91 0.28
CA ALA A 78 -7.18 -14.43 1.46
C ALA A 78 -7.43 -15.35 2.68
N ASN A 79 -8.67 -15.71 2.93
CA ASN A 79 -9.06 -16.66 3.98
C ASN A 79 -8.37 -18.02 3.80
N TYR A 80 -8.30 -18.56 2.58
CA TYR A 80 -7.61 -19.83 2.31
C TYR A 80 -6.10 -19.72 2.46
N LEU A 81 -5.51 -18.54 2.19
CA LEU A 81 -4.09 -18.26 2.39
C LEU A 81 -3.73 -17.94 3.85
N GLY A 82 -4.73 -17.73 4.71
CA GLY A 82 -4.54 -17.49 6.15
C GLY A 82 -4.25 -16.04 6.49
N THR A 83 -4.66 -15.09 5.65
CA THR A 83 -4.65 -13.65 5.95
C THR A 83 -6.07 -13.10 5.96
N ASP A 84 -6.30 -12.06 6.74
CA ASP A 84 -7.56 -11.32 6.79
C ASP A 84 -7.45 -9.94 6.09
N LEU A 85 -6.27 -9.60 5.57
CA LEU A 85 -5.99 -8.30 4.99
C LEU A 85 -6.22 -8.30 3.48
N ILE A 86 -7.15 -7.46 3.06
CA ILE A 86 -7.38 -7.12 1.65
C ILE A 86 -6.84 -5.72 1.40
N VAL A 87 -5.98 -5.58 0.41
CA VAL A 87 -5.49 -4.28 -0.05
C VAL A 87 -6.28 -3.84 -1.27
N LEU A 88 -6.74 -2.60 -1.24
CA LEU A 88 -7.51 -2.00 -2.31
C LEU A 88 -6.69 -0.86 -2.94
N TRP A 89 -5.93 -1.20 -3.98
CA TRP A 89 -5.34 -0.20 -4.87
C TRP A 89 -6.39 0.25 -5.88
N LEU A 90 -6.91 1.45 -5.67
CA LEU A 90 -8.07 1.99 -6.37
C LEU A 90 -7.69 2.73 -7.66
N ALA A 91 -6.79 2.14 -8.45
CA ALA A 91 -6.11 2.75 -9.59
C ALA A 91 -7.04 3.31 -10.67
N ARG A 92 -8.22 2.71 -10.85
CA ARG A 92 -9.21 3.14 -11.84
C ARG A 92 -10.38 3.94 -11.24
N GLU A 93 -10.38 4.14 -9.93
CA GLU A 93 -11.42 4.90 -9.23
C GLU A 93 -11.09 6.40 -9.28
N GLY A 94 -11.48 7.03 -10.35
CA GLY A 94 -11.15 8.42 -10.65
C GLY A 94 -11.76 8.87 -11.96
N THR A 95 -11.20 9.91 -12.56
CA THR A 95 -11.71 10.48 -13.82
C THR A 95 -10.62 11.19 -14.62
N TYR A 96 -10.72 11.11 -15.95
CA TYR A 96 -10.03 11.97 -16.90
C TYR A 96 -10.86 13.22 -17.24
N LEU A 97 -12.17 13.01 -17.47
CA LEU A 97 -13.11 14.06 -17.77
C LEU A 97 -14.03 14.25 -16.57
N ARG A 98 -13.94 15.41 -15.93
CA ARG A 98 -14.65 15.68 -14.67
C ARG A 98 -16.17 15.49 -14.78
N GLU A 99 -16.73 15.87 -15.92
CA GLU A 99 -18.17 15.80 -16.18
C GLU A 99 -18.66 14.37 -16.47
N ALA A 100 -17.75 13.42 -16.72
CA ALA A 100 -18.13 12.03 -17.01
C ALA A 100 -18.73 11.28 -15.82
N LYS A 101 -18.44 11.74 -14.58
CA LYS A 101 -18.89 11.08 -13.35
C LYS A 101 -19.44 12.09 -12.34
N ASN A 102 -20.48 11.67 -11.61
CA ASN A 102 -20.94 12.39 -10.43
C ASN A 102 -20.06 12.01 -9.23
N GLY A 103 -19.18 12.92 -8.80
CA GLY A 103 -18.23 12.67 -7.72
C GLY A 103 -18.89 12.23 -6.41
N ARG A 104 -19.99 12.88 -5.99
CA ARG A 104 -20.73 12.47 -4.78
C ARG A 104 -21.21 11.02 -4.90
N ARG A 105 -21.84 10.68 -6.03
CA ARG A 105 -22.32 9.32 -6.27
C ARG A 105 -21.16 8.32 -6.33
N SER A 106 -20.01 8.71 -6.86
CA SER A 106 -18.82 7.85 -6.87
C SER A 106 -18.34 7.50 -5.46
N PHE A 107 -18.29 8.46 -4.53
CA PHE A 107 -17.97 8.17 -3.13
C PHE A 107 -19.02 7.29 -2.44
N GLU A 108 -20.31 7.52 -2.69
CA GLU A 108 -21.38 6.64 -2.19
C GLU A 108 -21.22 5.20 -2.69
N LEU A 109 -20.89 5.02 -3.97
CA LEU A 109 -20.63 3.70 -4.57
C LEU A 109 -19.39 3.02 -4.00
N LEU A 110 -18.34 3.78 -3.68
CA LEU A 110 -17.17 3.24 -2.99
C LEU A 110 -17.55 2.71 -1.59
N VAL A 111 -18.31 3.48 -0.82
CA VAL A 111 -18.79 3.04 0.51
C VAL A 111 -19.68 1.80 0.38
N GLU A 112 -20.60 1.77 -0.58
CA GLU A 112 -21.44 0.59 -0.85
C GLU A 112 -20.60 -0.67 -1.16
N ALA A 113 -19.51 -0.52 -1.92
CA ALA A 113 -18.61 -1.63 -2.25
C ALA A 113 -17.84 -2.11 -1.01
N LEU A 114 -17.27 -1.20 -0.22
CA LEU A 114 -16.59 -1.52 1.03
C LEU A 114 -17.53 -2.23 2.00
N ASP A 115 -18.76 -1.76 2.16
CA ASP A 115 -19.75 -2.36 3.05
C ASP A 115 -20.14 -3.78 2.61
N LYS A 116 -20.22 -4.06 1.32
CA LYS A 116 -20.45 -5.42 0.80
C LYS A 116 -19.29 -6.36 1.13
N MET A 117 -18.05 -5.88 1.03
CA MET A 117 -16.87 -6.65 1.43
C MET A 117 -16.87 -6.92 2.95
N LEU A 118 -17.16 -5.91 3.76
CA LEU A 118 -17.24 -6.02 5.21
C LEU A 118 -18.36 -6.97 5.67
N ALA A 119 -19.45 -7.03 4.91
CA ALA A 119 -20.56 -7.95 5.18
C ALA A 119 -20.26 -9.40 4.78
N HIS A 120 -19.40 -9.60 3.76
CA HIS A 120 -19.05 -10.93 3.23
C HIS A 120 -18.28 -11.78 4.24
N ASP A 121 -17.29 -11.21 4.92
CA ASP A 121 -16.57 -11.87 6.01
C ASP A 121 -16.40 -10.91 7.20
N LYS A 122 -16.74 -11.37 8.41
CA LYS A 122 -16.65 -10.57 9.63
C LYS A 122 -15.20 -10.36 10.13
N ARG A 123 -14.25 -11.11 9.62
CA ARG A 123 -12.83 -11.02 9.99
C ARG A 123 -12.04 -10.11 9.07
N VAL A 124 -12.52 -9.88 7.83
CA VAL A 124 -11.78 -9.12 6.81
C VAL A 124 -11.46 -7.72 7.29
N ARG A 125 -10.23 -7.30 7.04
CA ARG A 125 -9.76 -5.93 7.17
C ARG A 125 -9.43 -5.40 5.78
N LEU A 126 -9.91 -4.20 5.48
CA LEU A 126 -9.72 -3.55 4.18
C LEU A 126 -8.69 -2.42 4.35
N ALA A 127 -7.53 -2.55 3.76
CA ALA A 127 -6.54 -1.47 3.69
C ALA A 127 -6.65 -0.76 2.34
N ILE A 128 -6.99 0.52 2.37
CA ILE A 128 -7.01 1.35 1.16
C ILE A 128 -5.58 1.83 0.91
N GLU A 129 -5.11 1.64 -0.32
CA GLU A 129 -3.84 2.12 -0.82
C GLU A 129 -4.09 3.34 -1.71
N PRO A 130 -3.87 4.56 -1.18
CA PRO A 130 -4.09 5.78 -1.95
C PRO A 130 -3.04 6.00 -3.01
N LYS A 131 -3.46 6.56 -4.15
CA LYS A 131 -2.58 7.06 -5.20
C LYS A 131 -3.20 8.32 -5.80
N PRO A 132 -2.46 9.41 -6.02
CA PRO A 132 -3.07 10.67 -6.47
C PRO A 132 -3.52 10.64 -7.93
N ASN A 133 -2.79 9.95 -8.77
CA ASN A 133 -2.99 9.87 -10.22
C ASN A 133 -2.40 8.56 -10.78
N GLU A 134 -2.52 8.37 -12.09
CA GLU A 134 -2.00 7.20 -12.83
C GLU A 134 -2.57 5.86 -12.35
N PRO A 135 -3.31 5.16 -13.24
CA PRO A 135 -3.58 5.53 -14.64
C PRO A 135 -4.64 6.62 -14.83
N MET A 136 -5.39 7.01 -13.82
CA MET A 136 -6.35 8.12 -13.92
C MET A 136 -5.66 9.47 -13.69
N ASP A 137 -6.16 10.56 -14.29
CA ASP A 137 -5.64 11.91 -14.04
C ASP A 137 -5.87 12.35 -12.59
N HIS A 138 -7.05 12.04 -12.05
CA HIS A 138 -7.45 12.39 -10.70
C HIS A 138 -8.11 11.18 -10.02
N ALA A 139 -7.42 10.60 -9.06
CA ALA A 139 -8.00 9.55 -8.21
C ALA A 139 -8.96 10.14 -7.18
N TYR A 140 -9.98 9.38 -6.81
CA TYR A 140 -10.93 9.79 -5.77
C TYR A 140 -10.33 9.74 -4.36
N LEU A 141 -9.39 8.84 -4.11
CA LEU A 141 -8.72 8.71 -2.81
C LEU A 141 -7.20 8.92 -2.97
N PRO A 142 -6.75 10.18 -3.14
CA PRO A 142 -5.36 10.48 -3.50
C PRO A 142 -4.37 10.42 -2.33
N THR A 143 -4.81 10.46 -1.07
CA THR A 143 -3.95 10.51 0.11
C THR A 143 -4.51 9.65 1.24
N ILE A 144 -3.70 9.40 2.26
CA ILE A 144 -4.10 8.70 3.49
C ILE A 144 -5.28 9.42 4.18
N GLY A 145 -5.29 10.74 4.19
CA GLY A 145 -6.42 11.49 4.75
C GLY A 145 -7.76 11.17 4.09
N HIS A 146 -7.78 11.02 2.77
CA HIS A 146 -8.98 10.60 2.03
C HIS A 146 -9.39 9.16 2.36
N ALA A 147 -8.42 8.23 2.43
CA ALA A 147 -8.67 6.84 2.80
C ALA A 147 -9.27 6.71 4.21
N LEU A 148 -8.72 7.45 5.18
CA LEU A 148 -9.23 7.45 6.54
C LEU A 148 -10.59 8.14 6.67
N ALA A 149 -10.85 9.19 5.88
CA ALA A 149 -12.14 9.86 5.86
C ALA A 149 -13.25 8.95 5.29
N ILE A 150 -12.99 8.28 4.15
CA ILE A 150 -13.98 7.36 3.56
C ILE A 150 -14.26 6.17 4.48
N ALA A 151 -13.26 5.69 5.21
CA ALA A 151 -13.42 4.62 6.19
C ALA A 151 -14.48 4.94 7.25
N GLN A 152 -14.58 6.21 7.67
CA GLN A 152 -15.57 6.64 8.68
C GLN A 152 -17.02 6.57 8.16
N LEU A 153 -17.22 6.48 6.84
CA LEU A 153 -18.54 6.40 6.24
C LEU A 153 -19.02 4.95 6.07
N THR A 154 -18.16 3.97 6.30
CA THR A 154 -18.49 2.54 6.19
C THR A 154 -19.27 2.01 7.40
N SER A 155 -19.94 0.90 7.22
CA SER A 155 -20.71 0.22 8.29
C SER A 155 -19.84 -0.25 9.46
N ASP A 156 -18.55 -0.48 9.25
CA ASP A 156 -17.59 -0.84 10.30
C ASP A 156 -16.23 -0.15 10.09
N PRO A 157 -16.12 1.12 10.50
CA PRO A 157 -14.88 1.90 10.36
C PRO A 157 -13.67 1.26 11.03
N LYS A 158 -13.85 0.37 12.00
CA LYS A 158 -12.75 -0.29 12.70
C LYS A 158 -12.00 -1.27 11.80
N ARG A 159 -12.69 -1.83 10.81
CA ARG A 159 -12.14 -2.81 9.86
C ARG A 159 -11.71 -2.21 8.52
N VAL A 160 -11.69 -0.87 8.41
CA VAL A 160 -11.13 -0.15 7.25
C VAL A 160 -9.98 0.70 7.73
N GLY A 161 -8.82 0.52 7.13
CA GLY A 161 -7.58 1.23 7.41
C GLY A 161 -6.86 1.57 6.11
N CYS A 162 -5.56 1.70 6.18
CA CYS A 162 -4.76 2.07 5.01
C CYS A 162 -3.45 1.28 4.92
N LEU A 163 -2.95 1.27 3.71
CA LEU A 163 -1.59 0.94 3.33
C LEU A 163 -0.94 2.22 2.80
N ILE A 164 0.32 2.43 3.15
CA ILE A 164 1.14 3.50 2.56
C ILE A 164 2.13 2.89 1.59
N GLU A 165 2.13 3.38 0.36
CA GLU A 165 3.24 3.23 -0.55
C GLU A 165 4.02 4.54 -0.62
N SER A 166 5.36 4.43 -0.46
CA SER A 166 6.22 5.62 -0.37
C SER A 166 6.16 6.49 -1.63
N ALA A 167 6.21 5.88 -2.81
CA ALA A 167 6.14 6.59 -4.08
C ALA A 167 4.81 7.33 -4.25
N HIS A 168 3.69 6.71 -3.85
CA HIS A 168 2.37 7.32 -3.96
C HIS A 168 2.24 8.59 -3.10
N ALA A 169 2.78 8.57 -1.87
CA ALA A 169 2.83 9.78 -1.04
C ALA A 169 3.67 10.90 -1.69
N MET A 170 4.84 10.54 -2.24
CA MET A 170 5.70 11.50 -2.95
C MET A 170 5.04 12.04 -4.22
N LEU A 171 4.31 11.22 -4.98
CA LEU A 171 3.52 11.65 -6.14
C LEU A 171 2.39 12.60 -5.76
N ALA A 172 1.84 12.48 -4.54
CA ALA A 172 0.88 13.43 -4.00
C ALA A 172 1.54 14.74 -3.50
N GLY A 173 2.87 14.86 -3.58
CA GLY A 173 3.62 16.00 -3.07
C GLY A 173 3.75 16.03 -1.55
N LEU A 174 3.59 14.88 -0.89
CA LEU A 174 3.62 14.71 0.57
C LEU A 174 4.93 14.05 1.02
N ASP A 175 5.29 14.24 2.28
CA ASP A 175 6.37 13.48 2.91
C ASP A 175 5.83 12.12 3.40
N PRO A 176 6.37 10.98 2.93
CA PRO A 176 5.92 9.67 3.37
C PRO A 176 6.05 9.44 4.88
N ALA A 177 7.00 10.06 5.56
CA ALA A 177 7.14 9.96 7.01
C ALA A 177 5.99 10.64 7.75
N ASP A 178 5.51 11.79 7.26
CA ASP A 178 4.35 12.47 7.83
C ASP A 178 3.07 11.67 7.60
N GLU A 179 2.91 11.03 6.43
CA GLU A 179 1.78 10.13 6.15
C GLU A 179 1.80 8.89 7.07
N ILE A 180 2.99 8.33 7.36
CA ILE A 180 3.15 7.25 8.36
C ILE A 180 2.72 7.73 9.75
N ASP A 181 3.24 8.85 10.21
CA ASP A 181 2.88 9.43 11.51
C ASP A 181 1.37 9.70 11.60
N PHE A 182 0.79 10.25 10.54
CA PHE A 182 -0.64 10.53 10.47
C PHE A 182 -1.47 9.24 10.58
N ALA A 183 -1.20 8.23 9.77
CA ALA A 183 -1.91 6.96 9.79
C ALA A 183 -1.76 6.22 11.14
N MET A 184 -0.56 6.26 11.73
CA MET A 184 -0.27 5.68 13.05
C MET A 184 -1.02 6.41 14.17
N THR A 185 -1.24 7.72 14.06
CA THR A 185 -2.06 8.49 15.04
C THR A 185 -3.50 7.96 15.12
N PHE A 186 -4.04 7.45 14.00
CA PHE A 186 -5.36 6.81 13.96
C PHE A 186 -5.32 5.31 14.30
N GLY A 187 -4.14 4.70 14.43
CA GLY A 187 -3.99 3.26 14.61
C GLY A 187 -4.45 2.46 13.38
N LYS A 188 -4.32 3.04 12.18
CA LYS A 188 -4.91 2.53 10.94
C LYS A 188 -3.88 2.18 9.85
N LEU A 189 -2.60 2.27 10.12
CA LEU A 189 -1.56 1.79 9.22
C LEU A 189 -1.40 0.26 9.41
N TRP A 190 -1.86 -0.53 8.44
CA TRP A 190 -1.88 -1.99 8.54
C TRP A 190 -0.92 -2.71 7.60
N SER A 191 -0.45 -2.02 6.58
CA SER A 191 0.59 -2.48 5.68
C SER A 191 1.41 -1.30 5.17
N LEU A 192 2.60 -1.59 4.70
CA LEU A 192 3.56 -0.60 4.23
C LEU A 192 4.33 -1.16 3.03
N HIS A 193 4.27 -0.47 1.91
CA HIS A 193 5.02 -0.77 0.70
C HIS A 193 6.12 0.28 0.51
N LEU A 194 7.34 -0.06 0.89
CA LEU A 194 8.49 0.82 0.75
C LEU A 194 9.07 0.72 -0.65
N ASN A 195 9.23 1.87 -1.27
CA ASN A 195 9.95 2.08 -2.52
C ASN A 195 10.49 3.50 -2.56
N ASP A 196 10.89 3.99 -3.72
CA ASP A 196 11.39 5.34 -3.89
C ASP A 196 10.91 5.95 -5.21
N GLN A 197 10.88 7.27 -5.26
CA GLN A 197 10.36 8.06 -6.37
C GLN A 197 11.27 9.25 -6.65
N ASN A 198 11.56 9.51 -7.91
CA ASN A 198 12.38 10.65 -8.32
C ASN A 198 11.52 11.78 -8.88
N GLY A 199 10.87 12.52 -7.99
CA GLY A 199 10.03 13.67 -8.32
C GLY A 199 8.66 13.30 -8.88
N LEU A 200 7.90 14.33 -9.28
CA LEU A 200 6.53 14.23 -9.77
C LEU A 200 6.51 13.77 -11.22
N LYS A 201 6.46 12.48 -11.45
CA LYS A 201 6.46 11.84 -12.78
C LYS A 201 5.45 10.70 -12.80
N PHE A 202 5.66 9.72 -13.70
CA PHE A 202 5.02 8.41 -13.60
C PHE A 202 5.55 7.66 -12.38
N ASP A 203 4.79 6.73 -11.89
CA ASP A 203 5.19 5.83 -10.82
C ASP A 203 6.39 4.98 -11.22
N GLN A 204 7.44 5.02 -10.43
CA GLN A 204 8.71 4.41 -10.79
C GLN A 204 9.01 3.13 -10.03
N ASP A 205 8.41 2.91 -8.88
CA ASP A 205 8.65 1.76 -7.99
C ASP A 205 10.14 1.45 -7.83
N LYS A 206 10.94 2.50 -7.60
CA LYS A 206 12.38 2.37 -7.47
C LYS A 206 12.76 1.62 -6.18
N PRO A 207 13.91 0.95 -6.16
CA PRO A 207 14.43 0.37 -4.93
C PRO A 207 14.48 1.39 -3.79
N PHE A 208 14.08 0.96 -2.60
CA PHE A 208 14.00 1.82 -1.42
C PHE A 208 15.31 2.57 -1.14
N ALA A 209 15.21 3.86 -0.90
CA ALA A 209 16.32 4.81 -0.69
C ALA A 209 17.24 5.03 -1.90
N SER A 210 16.87 4.61 -3.10
CA SER A 210 17.73 4.75 -4.29
C SER A 210 17.77 6.16 -4.88
N SER A 211 16.81 7.02 -4.54
CA SER A 211 16.72 8.42 -4.99
C SER A 211 16.90 9.40 -3.82
N ASN A 212 16.34 9.10 -2.65
CA ASN A 212 16.37 10.02 -1.51
C ASN A 212 16.60 9.30 -0.19
N LEU A 213 17.88 9.11 0.15
CA LEU A 213 18.30 8.43 1.38
C LEU A 213 17.73 9.12 2.64
N ARG A 214 17.61 10.44 2.65
CA ARG A 214 17.13 11.19 3.82
C ARG A 214 15.63 10.98 4.04
N VAL A 215 14.84 10.97 2.97
CA VAL A 215 13.41 10.64 3.05
C VAL A 215 13.22 9.22 3.55
N ALA A 216 13.99 8.26 3.04
CA ALA A 216 13.96 6.89 3.52
C ALA A 216 14.33 6.75 5.01
N PHE A 217 15.37 7.47 5.46
CA PHE A 217 15.74 7.53 6.88
C PHE A 217 14.59 8.07 7.75
N ASN A 218 13.93 9.14 7.31
CA ASN A 218 12.80 9.72 8.04
C ASN A 218 11.61 8.77 8.13
N GLN A 219 11.31 8.00 7.07
CA GLN A 219 10.29 6.96 7.10
C GLN A 219 10.61 5.88 8.15
N VAL A 220 11.83 5.35 8.14
CA VAL A 220 12.25 4.34 9.11
C VAL A 220 12.20 4.91 10.54
N ARG A 221 12.60 6.18 10.72
CA ARG A 221 12.51 6.86 12.02
C ARG A 221 11.06 7.05 12.49
N ALA A 222 10.14 7.35 11.59
CA ALA A 222 8.71 7.40 11.90
C ALA A 222 8.18 6.03 12.32
N LEU A 223 8.53 4.96 11.62
CA LEU A 223 8.15 3.59 11.97
C LEU A 223 8.66 3.16 13.35
N GLU A 224 9.95 3.36 13.64
CA GLU A 224 10.56 3.02 14.93
C GLU A 224 9.92 3.83 16.07
N ARG A 225 9.72 5.14 15.88
CA ARG A 225 9.11 6.03 16.87
C ARG A 225 7.68 5.63 17.22
N ASN A 226 6.89 5.24 16.24
CA ASN A 226 5.50 4.82 16.43
C ASN A 226 5.37 3.35 16.83
N GLY A 227 6.46 2.59 16.78
CA GLY A 227 6.47 1.17 17.11
C GLY A 227 5.67 0.32 16.12
N TYR A 228 5.72 0.66 14.83
CA TYR A 228 5.16 -0.17 13.77
C TYR A 228 5.79 -1.58 13.81
N GLY A 229 4.97 -2.60 13.53
CA GLY A 229 5.38 -4.00 13.63
C GLY A 229 5.10 -4.67 14.97
N LYS A 230 4.74 -3.93 16.02
CA LYS A 230 4.45 -4.50 17.36
C LYS A 230 3.21 -5.40 17.40
N ASN A 231 2.27 -5.21 16.48
CA ASN A 231 1.06 -6.02 16.39
C ASN A 231 1.16 -7.05 15.26
N GLY A 232 2.35 -7.27 14.69
CA GLY A 232 2.59 -8.23 13.61
C GLY A 232 2.41 -7.64 12.21
N GLU A 233 2.40 -6.31 12.08
CA GLU A 233 2.41 -5.64 10.78
C GLU A 233 3.72 -5.93 10.04
N TYR A 234 3.63 -6.04 8.71
CA TYR A 234 4.79 -6.30 7.85
C TYR A 234 5.31 -5.01 7.21
N VAL A 235 6.60 -5.01 6.93
CA VAL A 235 7.24 -4.06 5.99
C VAL A 235 7.48 -4.80 4.69
N CYS A 236 6.83 -4.35 3.64
CA CYS A 236 6.94 -4.89 2.30
C CYS A 236 7.61 -3.88 1.36
N PHE A 237 8.00 -4.36 0.19
CA PHE A 237 8.64 -3.53 -0.83
C PHE A 237 7.88 -3.72 -2.14
N ASP A 238 7.28 -2.65 -2.65
CA ASP A 238 6.74 -2.60 -3.99
C ASP A 238 7.79 -1.97 -4.91
N VAL A 239 8.62 -2.81 -5.51
CA VAL A 239 9.76 -2.37 -6.31
C VAL A 239 9.82 -3.10 -7.64
N HIS A 240 10.03 -2.33 -8.71
CA HIS A 240 10.28 -2.86 -10.03
C HIS A 240 11.77 -2.87 -10.37
N PRO A 241 12.28 -3.91 -11.05
CA PRO A 241 13.60 -3.84 -11.65
C PRO A 241 13.64 -2.73 -12.70
N PHE A 242 14.76 -2.02 -12.80
CA PHE A 242 14.91 -1.05 -13.90
C PHE A 242 14.73 -1.75 -15.24
N ARG A 243 14.02 -1.12 -16.17
CA ARG A 243 13.67 -1.71 -17.47
C ARG A 243 14.86 -2.20 -18.29
N THR A 244 16.05 -1.68 -18.00
CA THR A 244 17.32 -2.06 -18.63
C THR A 244 18.09 -3.12 -17.86
N THR A 245 17.60 -3.54 -16.69
CA THR A 245 18.25 -4.59 -15.89
C THR A 245 18.01 -5.95 -16.54
N LYS A 246 19.05 -6.75 -16.64
CA LYS A 246 18.94 -8.14 -17.11
C LYS A 246 18.15 -9.00 -16.13
N VAL A 247 17.42 -9.98 -16.64
CA VAL A 247 16.51 -10.85 -15.86
C VAL A 247 17.20 -11.53 -14.68
N GLU A 248 18.43 -11.98 -14.87
CA GLU A 248 19.23 -12.63 -13.84
C GLU A 248 19.53 -11.72 -12.61
N HIS A 249 19.29 -10.40 -12.70
CA HIS A 249 19.54 -9.44 -11.64
C HIS A 249 18.25 -8.80 -11.08
N TRP A 250 17.06 -9.23 -11.51
CA TRP A 250 15.80 -8.60 -11.09
C TRP A 250 15.59 -8.67 -9.59
N LEU A 251 15.85 -9.83 -8.97
CA LEU A 251 15.67 -10.00 -7.54
C LEU A 251 16.59 -9.12 -6.69
N SER A 252 17.72 -8.70 -7.23
CA SER A 252 18.68 -7.85 -6.50
C SER A 252 18.07 -6.50 -6.09
N HIS A 253 17.09 -5.99 -6.82
CA HIS A 253 16.40 -4.75 -6.45
C HIS A 253 15.60 -4.91 -5.14
N LEU A 254 14.92 -6.04 -4.97
CA LEU A 254 14.19 -6.37 -3.75
C LEU A 254 15.15 -6.65 -2.58
N GLU A 255 16.20 -7.45 -2.81
CA GLU A 255 17.22 -7.76 -1.81
C GLU A 255 17.94 -6.51 -1.32
N ASN A 256 18.30 -5.60 -2.24
CA ASN A 256 18.94 -4.33 -1.91
C ASN A 256 17.99 -3.41 -1.12
N SER A 257 16.72 -3.34 -1.46
CA SER A 257 15.70 -2.58 -0.72
C SER A 257 15.61 -3.07 0.73
N ARG A 258 15.50 -4.38 0.93
CA ARG A 258 15.50 -4.98 2.26
C ARG A 258 16.80 -4.70 3.02
N ARG A 259 17.95 -4.86 2.39
CA ARG A 259 19.26 -4.58 3.01
C ARG A 259 19.38 -3.12 3.43
N THR A 260 18.99 -2.20 2.56
CA THR A 260 19.03 -0.77 2.86
C THR A 260 18.08 -0.41 4.00
N PHE A 261 16.88 -0.98 4.04
CA PHE A 261 15.96 -0.81 5.17
C PHE A 261 16.60 -1.23 6.49
N LEU A 262 17.22 -2.40 6.56
CA LEU A 262 17.88 -2.89 7.78
C LEU A 262 19.04 -1.99 8.20
N LEU A 263 19.86 -1.52 7.25
CA LEU A 263 20.91 -0.54 7.54
C LEU A 263 20.34 0.78 8.09
N LEU A 264 19.20 1.24 7.57
CA LEU A 264 18.53 2.43 8.07
C LEU A 264 17.93 2.23 9.46
N VAL A 265 17.43 1.03 9.78
CA VAL A 265 17.01 0.70 11.16
C VAL A 265 18.18 0.83 12.14
N GLU A 266 19.35 0.32 11.79
CA GLU A 266 20.57 0.49 12.62
C GLU A 266 20.96 1.97 12.76
N LYS A 267 20.87 2.73 11.66
CA LYS A 267 21.13 4.18 11.66
C LYS A 267 20.14 4.93 12.55
N VAL A 268 18.86 4.63 12.48
CA VAL A 268 17.85 5.26 13.33
C VAL A 268 18.11 4.96 14.81
N ARG A 269 18.39 3.69 15.14
CA ARG A 269 18.69 3.28 16.54
C ARG A 269 19.95 3.90 17.12
N SER A 270 20.91 4.23 16.28
CA SER A 270 22.16 4.91 16.69
C SER A 270 22.10 6.43 16.62
N PHE A 271 20.99 7.02 16.14
CA PHE A 271 20.85 8.46 16.05
C PHE A 271 20.72 9.12 17.43
N ASN A 272 21.43 10.23 17.65
CA ASN A 272 21.42 10.92 18.94
C ASN A 272 20.15 11.81 19.09
N GLU A 273 19.02 11.15 19.38
CA GLU A 273 17.74 11.84 19.59
C GLU A 273 17.81 12.93 20.68
N LYS A 274 18.58 12.71 21.76
CA LYS A 274 18.70 13.69 22.84
C LYS A 274 19.34 15.00 22.34
N LYS A 275 20.41 14.88 21.53
CA LYS A 275 21.05 16.05 20.92
C LYS A 275 20.11 16.71 19.91
N ALA A 276 19.41 15.93 19.10
CA ALA A 276 18.42 16.45 18.15
C ALA A 276 17.33 17.25 18.86
N GLN A 277 16.75 16.74 19.95
CA GLN A 277 15.73 17.44 20.74
C GLN A 277 16.25 18.75 21.35
N SER A 278 17.51 18.78 21.81
CA SER A 278 18.12 20.02 22.29
C SER A 278 18.25 21.08 21.20
N LEU A 279 18.67 20.66 19.99
CA LEU A 279 18.78 21.56 18.84
C LEU A 279 17.41 22.07 18.37
N ILE A 280 16.37 21.22 18.43
CA ILE A 280 14.99 21.58 18.12
C ILE A 280 14.46 22.63 19.11
N ALA A 281 14.66 22.41 20.41
CA ALA A 281 14.24 23.34 21.46
C ALA A 281 14.89 24.72 21.29
N ASP A 282 16.14 24.76 20.85
CA ASP A 282 16.91 25.97 20.59
C ASP A 282 16.69 26.56 19.18
N ARG A 283 15.85 25.92 18.35
CA ARG A 283 15.61 26.24 16.94
C ARG A 283 16.89 26.33 16.09
N ASN A 284 17.92 25.61 16.49
CA ASN A 284 19.19 25.52 15.77
C ASN A 284 19.09 24.48 14.63
N TYR A 285 18.24 24.77 13.65
CA TYR A 285 17.94 23.83 12.57
C TYR A 285 19.12 23.64 11.60
N ALA A 286 19.99 24.63 11.45
CA ALA A 286 21.19 24.47 10.62
C ALA A 286 22.13 23.40 11.18
N THR A 287 22.38 23.40 12.51
CA THR A 287 23.18 22.37 13.16
C THR A 287 22.49 21.01 13.17
N LEU A 288 21.15 20.98 13.34
CA LEU A 288 20.38 19.74 13.23
C LEU A 288 20.47 19.14 11.83
N ASP A 289 20.33 19.96 10.80
CA ASP A 289 20.45 19.54 9.39
C ASP A 289 21.81 18.90 9.13
N GLN A 290 22.90 19.58 9.53
CA GLN A 290 24.25 19.06 9.39
C GLN A 290 24.45 17.75 10.18
N MET A 291 23.94 17.66 11.41
CA MET A 291 24.00 16.46 12.23
C MET A 291 23.34 15.24 11.55
N VAL A 292 22.18 15.43 10.92
CA VAL A 292 21.51 14.35 10.18
C VAL A 292 22.36 13.91 8.99
N LEU A 293 22.91 14.85 8.22
CA LEU A 293 23.76 14.54 7.07
C LEU A 293 25.02 13.77 7.49
N GLU A 294 25.74 14.24 8.52
CA GLU A 294 26.94 13.57 9.03
C GLU A 294 26.61 12.15 9.52
N HIS A 295 25.51 11.98 10.24
CA HIS A 295 25.07 10.67 10.71
C HIS A 295 24.77 9.71 9.54
N LEU A 296 24.10 10.16 8.50
CA LEU A 296 23.84 9.36 7.30
C LEU A 296 25.14 9.01 6.55
N MET A 297 26.11 9.93 6.55
CA MET A 297 27.43 9.71 5.95
C MET A 297 28.36 8.83 6.80
N GLY A 298 27.95 8.41 8.00
CA GLY A 298 28.75 7.54 8.86
C GLY A 298 29.79 8.26 9.73
N ARG A 299 29.55 9.52 10.04
CA ARG A 299 30.41 10.36 10.91
C ARG A 299 29.77 10.60 12.27
#